data_f27bb7a7522a6eafafc16035f88da6ca
#
_entry.id   f27bb7a7522a6eafafc16035f88da6ca
#
_cell.length_a   1.000
_cell.length_b   1.000
_cell.length_c   1.000
_cell.angle_alpha   90.00
_cell.angle_beta   90.00
_cell.angle_gamma   90.00
#
_symmetry.space_group_name_H-M   'P 1'
#
loop_
_entity.id
_entity.type
_entity.pdbx_description
1 polymer ?
#
loop_
_entity_poly.entity_id
_entity_poly.type
_entity_poly.pdbx_seq_one_letter_code
_entity_poly.pdbx_strand_id
1 'polypeptide(L)'
;MQIICKMEVEMKKKIISGALAVITSIMLIGCGTNSDTKTTNDEGNKKVNIMVSVYPLKEFADKIAGDKAEVSCMVPDNMEPHDYEPKTKDFEALIKSDAFIYNGLGLETWVDQVKSVIGDKELRIVDSSEGVEVRKEGEVIDPHSWLSLKEAEKQAENIKDTLVEIDEDNKAYYEENYDAFVGELESLYNEYKEKFDNLSTKDFVTGHAAFGYLCRDFGLQQKSIENLFAEGEPTPKQLEQLVTFCKENNIKTVFSESLASPKVSETLAKEVGAEVVPILTLESNEDDKSYVEAMRYNLEEIYKCLSQE
;
A
#
# COMPACT_ATOMS: atom_id res chain seq x y z
N MET A 1 -20.80 49.20 -5.58
CA MET A 1 -19.99 48.17 -4.91
C MET A 1 -19.38 48.65 -3.58
N GLN A 2 -19.39 49.93 -3.23
CA GLN A 2 -18.87 50.49 -1.96
C GLN A 2 -19.90 50.54 -0.82
N ILE A 3 -21.19 50.44 -1.08
CA ILE A 3 -22.25 50.56 -0.05
C ILE A 3 -22.51 49.22 0.64
N ILE A 4 -22.33 48.10 -0.01
CA ILE A 4 -22.57 46.77 0.55
C ILE A 4 -21.47 46.36 1.57
N CYS A 5 -20.22 46.80 1.32
CA CYS A 5 -19.10 46.49 2.20
C CYS A 5 -19.16 47.28 3.53
N LYS A 6 -19.86 48.43 3.60
CA LYS A 6 -20.01 49.22 4.81
C LYS A 6 -21.09 48.71 5.77
N MET A 7 -22.10 47.99 5.25
CA MET A 7 -23.15 47.41 6.08
C MET A 7 -22.75 46.12 6.79
N GLU A 8 -21.84 45.32 6.23
CA GLU A 8 -21.34 44.09 6.87
C GLU A 8 -20.39 44.40 8.07
N VAL A 9 -19.65 45.50 8.02
CA VAL A 9 -18.74 45.89 9.13
C VAL A 9 -19.49 46.46 10.30
N GLU A 10 -20.60 47.16 10.10
CA GLU A 10 -21.44 47.70 11.19
C GLU A 10 -22.24 46.60 11.90
N MET A 11 -22.68 45.54 11.23
CA MET A 11 -23.41 44.44 11.84
C MET A 11 -22.54 43.57 12.74
N LYS A 12 -21.26 43.38 12.39
CA LYS A 12 -20.30 42.60 13.21
C LYS A 12 -19.88 43.33 14.52
N LYS A 13 -19.97 44.65 14.58
CA LYS A 13 -19.67 45.42 15.81
C LYS A 13 -20.80 45.40 16.83
N LYS A 14 -22.05 45.16 16.46
CA LYS A 14 -23.21 45.10 17.38
C LYS A 14 -23.40 43.75 18.07
N ILE A 15 -22.80 42.66 17.53
CA ILE A 15 -22.88 41.33 18.12
C ILE A 15 -21.85 41.10 19.24
N ILE A 16 -20.76 41.88 19.28
CA ILE A 16 -19.68 41.73 20.28
C ILE A 16 -19.98 42.48 21.58
N SER A 17 -20.95 43.42 21.60
CA SER A 17 -21.28 44.23 22.79
C SER A 17 -22.36 43.62 23.72
N GLY A 18 -22.94 42.46 23.37
CA GLY A 18 -24.06 41.84 24.11
C GLY A 18 -23.66 40.64 25.01
N ALA A 19 -22.41 40.21 25.04
CA ALA A 19 -21.98 38.96 25.70
C ALA A 19 -21.10 39.12 26.93
N LEU A 20 -21.04 40.34 27.53
CA LEU A 20 -20.14 40.61 28.70
C LEU A 20 -20.86 41.04 29.99
N ALA A 21 -22.09 40.63 30.24
CA ALA A 21 -22.83 41.07 31.42
C ALA A 21 -23.64 39.96 32.15
N VAL A 22 -23.22 38.70 32.17
CA VAL A 22 -23.82 37.65 33.06
C VAL A 22 -22.74 36.63 33.47
N ILE A 23 -21.72 37.04 34.20
CA ILE A 23 -20.91 36.12 35.04
C ILE A 23 -20.38 36.90 36.22
N THR A 24 -21.25 37.21 37.21
CA THR A 24 -20.83 37.52 38.58
C THR A 24 -22.02 37.26 39.49
N SER A 25 -22.10 36.08 40.04
CA SER A 25 -22.79 35.74 41.30
C SER A 25 -22.98 34.24 41.36
N ILE A 26 -22.07 33.51 42.01
CA ILE A 26 -22.31 32.35 42.87
C ILE A 26 -20.91 31.93 43.39
N MET A 27 -20.51 32.56 44.51
CA MET A 27 -19.55 31.98 45.45
C MET A 27 -20.19 31.95 46.81
N LEU A 28 -19.97 30.84 47.52
CA LEU A 28 -20.25 30.54 48.91
C LEU A 28 -21.46 29.67 49.19
N ILE A 29 -21.12 28.41 49.52
CA ILE A 29 -21.66 27.50 50.54
C ILE A 29 -21.15 26.12 50.10
N GLY A 30 -20.28 25.46 50.84
CA GLY A 30 -20.44 24.77 52.02
C GLY A 30 -19.42 23.65 52.16
N CYS A 31 -18.90 23.50 53.34
CA CYS A 31 -18.05 22.47 53.90
C CYS A 31 -18.32 21.01 53.52
N GLY A 32 -17.19 20.32 53.28
CA GLY A 32 -16.88 19.06 53.94
C GLY A 32 -17.62 17.80 53.47
N THR A 33 -16.99 17.03 52.57
CA THR A 33 -16.90 15.57 52.70
C THR A 33 -15.69 15.12 51.89
N ASN A 34 -14.80 14.32 52.50
CA ASN A 34 -13.81 13.54 51.80
C ASN A 34 -14.48 12.70 50.74
N SER A 35 -14.30 13.06 49.50
CA SER A 35 -14.52 12.15 48.36
C SER A 35 -13.16 11.92 47.74
N ASP A 36 -12.71 10.70 47.84
CA ASP A 36 -11.62 10.17 47.06
C ASP A 36 -11.84 10.58 45.60
N THR A 37 -11.11 11.58 45.17
CA THR A 37 -10.98 11.90 43.77
C THR A 37 -10.17 10.76 43.18
N LYS A 38 -10.87 9.73 42.72
CA LYS A 38 -10.33 8.87 41.69
C LYS A 38 -9.92 9.81 40.57
N THR A 39 -8.63 10.12 40.53
CA THR A 39 -7.97 10.55 39.31
C THR A 39 -8.26 9.44 38.31
N THR A 40 -9.25 9.63 37.47
CA THR A 40 -9.28 8.90 36.21
C THR A 40 -8.01 9.36 35.52
N ASN A 41 -6.96 8.56 35.64
CA ASN A 41 -5.90 8.58 34.67
C ASN A 41 -6.63 8.40 33.33
N ASP A 42 -6.75 9.45 32.59
CA ASP A 42 -6.91 9.40 31.17
C ASP A 42 -5.56 8.84 30.65
N GLU A 43 -5.37 7.55 30.80
CA GLU A 43 -4.43 6.78 29.99
C GLU A 43 -5.06 6.85 28.61
N GLY A 44 -4.85 8.00 27.93
CA GLY A 44 -5.19 8.18 26.55
C GLY A 44 -4.62 6.97 25.81
N ASN A 45 -5.50 6.26 25.14
CA ASN A 45 -5.26 5.04 24.39
C ASN A 45 -3.99 5.24 23.55
N LYS A 46 -2.82 4.81 24.07
CA LYS A 46 -1.53 4.99 23.41
C LYS A 46 -1.61 4.18 22.12
N LYS A 47 -1.68 4.86 20.99
CA LYS A 47 -1.67 4.18 19.70
C LYS A 47 -0.42 3.33 19.57
N VAL A 48 -0.58 2.17 19.00
CA VAL A 48 0.54 1.31 18.61
C VAL A 48 1.26 1.93 17.41
N ASN A 49 2.60 1.90 17.40
CA ASN A 49 3.40 2.40 16.30
C ASN A 49 3.93 1.24 15.48
N ILE A 50 3.48 1.15 14.24
CA ILE A 50 3.91 0.14 13.29
C ILE A 50 4.81 0.76 12.25
N MET A 51 5.95 0.14 11.98
CA MET A 51 6.74 0.43 10.80
C MET A 51 6.62 -0.74 9.82
N VAL A 52 6.32 -0.45 8.58
CA VAL A 52 6.34 -1.42 7.49
C VAL A 52 7.48 -1.10 6.52
N SER A 53 7.93 -2.09 5.75
CA SER A 53 9.01 -1.88 4.77
C SER A 53 8.54 -1.11 3.55
N VAL A 54 7.43 -1.51 2.94
CA VAL A 54 6.95 -1.03 1.64
C VAL A 54 5.49 -0.62 1.67
N TYR A 55 5.09 0.18 0.68
CA TYR A 55 3.78 0.83 0.62
C TYR A 55 2.58 -0.13 0.66
N PRO A 56 2.53 -1.26 -0.07
CA PRO A 56 1.37 -2.16 0.00
C PRO A 56 1.09 -2.67 1.42
N LEU A 57 2.14 -2.94 2.20
CA LEU A 57 1.96 -3.34 3.61
C LEU A 57 1.43 -2.19 4.47
N LYS A 58 1.76 -0.94 4.13
CA LYS A 58 1.18 0.23 4.78
C LYS A 58 -0.32 0.31 4.55
N GLU A 59 -0.78 0.13 3.31
CA GLU A 59 -2.19 0.09 2.96
C GLU A 59 -2.94 -1.01 3.74
N PHE A 60 -2.35 -2.22 3.82
CA PHE A 60 -2.95 -3.32 4.60
C PHE A 60 -3.01 -2.99 6.09
N ALA A 61 -1.91 -2.50 6.65
CA ALA A 61 -1.84 -2.15 8.06
C ALA A 61 -2.78 -1.00 8.43
N ASP A 62 -2.85 0.06 7.61
CA ASP A 62 -3.78 1.18 7.81
C ASP A 62 -5.24 0.73 7.75
N LYS A 63 -5.57 -0.16 6.79
CA LYS A 63 -6.92 -0.69 6.62
C LYS A 63 -7.38 -1.50 7.84
N ILE A 64 -6.47 -2.32 8.41
CA ILE A 64 -6.77 -3.18 9.55
C ILE A 64 -6.70 -2.41 10.86
N ALA A 65 -5.68 -1.59 11.05
CA ALA A 65 -5.45 -0.87 12.30
C ALA A 65 -6.39 0.32 12.49
N GLY A 66 -6.83 0.97 11.42
CA GLY A 66 -7.69 2.15 11.47
C GLY A 66 -7.09 3.24 12.36
N ASP A 67 -7.85 3.69 13.36
CA ASP A 67 -7.43 4.73 14.28
C ASP A 67 -6.64 4.22 15.50
N LYS A 68 -6.40 2.92 15.63
CA LYS A 68 -5.76 2.27 16.79
C LYS A 68 -4.23 2.25 16.70
N ALA A 69 -3.68 2.27 15.48
CA ALA A 69 -2.24 2.36 15.29
C ALA A 69 -1.83 3.58 14.47
N GLU A 70 -0.54 3.92 14.54
CA GLU A 70 0.14 4.84 13.62
C GLU A 70 1.09 4.02 12.74
N VAL A 71 0.83 3.99 11.43
CA VAL A 71 1.61 3.18 10.47
C VAL A 71 2.54 4.08 9.67
N SER A 72 3.83 3.78 9.71
CA SER A 72 4.86 4.44 8.91
C SER A 72 5.50 3.46 7.93
N CYS A 73 5.93 3.96 6.77
CA CYS A 73 6.62 3.17 5.76
C CYS A 73 8.10 3.54 5.74
N MET A 74 8.99 2.53 5.66
CA MET A 74 10.43 2.73 5.65
C MET A 74 10.91 3.20 4.28
N VAL A 75 10.46 2.56 3.20
CA VAL A 75 10.71 3.01 1.83
C VAL A 75 9.85 4.24 1.58
N PRO A 76 10.46 5.40 1.26
CA PRO A 76 9.71 6.63 0.96
C PRO A 76 8.92 6.51 -0.35
N ASP A 77 7.82 7.27 -0.47
CA ASP A 77 7.09 7.39 -1.73
C ASP A 77 8.00 7.80 -2.90
N ASN A 78 7.69 7.29 -4.08
CA ASN A 78 8.43 7.52 -5.33
C ASN A 78 9.89 7.02 -5.31
N MET A 79 10.19 6.02 -4.47
CA MET A 79 11.48 5.35 -4.45
C MET A 79 11.28 3.87 -4.79
N GLU A 80 12.14 3.36 -5.67
CA GLU A 80 12.19 1.96 -6.04
C GLU A 80 12.60 1.09 -4.84
N PRO A 81 11.75 0.16 -4.35
CA PRO A 81 12.05 -0.62 -3.16
C PRO A 81 13.18 -1.62 -3.35
N HIS A 82 13.42 -2.11 -4.57
CA HIS A 82 14.51 -3.03 -4.87
C HIS A 82 15.90 -2.39 -4.68
N ASP A 83 16.01 -1.07 -4.91
CA ASP A 83 17.24 -0.29 -4.80
C ASP A 83 17.39 0.40 -3.44
N TYR A 84 16.39 0.25 -2.54
CA TYR A 84 16.39 0.99 -1.28
C TYR A 84 17.38 0.41 -0.27
N GLU A 85 18.15 1.32 0.35
CA GLU A 85 19.00 1.04 1.50
C GLU A 85 18.61 1.95 2.69
N PRO A 86 18.31 1.39 3.89
CA PRO A 86 17.98 2.19 5.06
C PRO A 86 19.12 3.10 5.50
N LYS A 87 18.77 4.33 5.89
CA LYS A 87 19.69 5.34 6.43
C LYS A 87 19.60 5.35 7.95
N THR A 88 20.55 5.97 8.62
CA THR A 88 20.58 6.10 10.10
C THR A 88 19.26 6.59 10.69
N LYS A 89 18.61 7.58 10.05
CA LYS A 89 17.31 8.11 10.49
C LYS A 89 16.18 7.08 10.47
N ASP A 90 16.26 6.12 9.54
CA ASP A 90 15.22 5.09 9.37
C ASP A 90 15.33 4.08 10.52
N PHE A 91 16.55 3.72 10.94
CA PHE A 91 16.79 2.92 12.14
C PHE A 91 16.39 3.66 13.43
N GLU A 92 16.59 4.99 13.51
CA GLU A 92 16.14 5.79 14.65
C GLU A 92 14.61 5.82 14.77
N ALA A 93 13.88 5.81 13.66
CA ALA A 93 12.43 5.70 13.63
C ALA A 93 11.98 4.29 14.00
N LEU A 94 12.59 3.27 13.39
CA LEU A 94 12.32 1.87 13.64
C LEU A 94 12.43 1.47 15.12
N ILE A 95 13.46 1.96 15.80
CA ILE A 95 13.69 1.69 17.22
C ILE A 95 12.55 2.20 18.12
N LYS A 96 11.74 3.14 17.64
CA LYS A 96 10.59 3.70 18.36
C LYS A 96 9.27 2.99 18.08
N SER A 97 9.27 2.10 17.10
CA SER A 97 8.10 1.32 16.74
C SER A 97 7.89 0.14 17.70
N ASP A 98 6.65 -0.31 17.83
CA ASP A 98 6.26 -1.49 18.59
C ASP A 98 6.41 -2.77 17.74
N ALA A 99 6.22 -2.65 16.39
CA ALA A 99 6.50 -3.71 15.43
C ALA A 99 7.12 -3.19 14.14
N PHE A 100 7.91 -4.06 13.49
CA PHE A 100 8.41 -3.90 12.13
C PHE A 100 7.91 -5.08 11.28
N ILE A 101 7.18 -4.76 10.21
CA ILE A 101 6.63 -5.75 9.29
C ILE A 101 7.25 -5.54 7.91
N TYR A 102 7.92 -6.54 7.37
CA TYR A 102 8.57 -6.46 6.06
C TYR A 102 7.92 -7.44 5.08
N ASN A 103 8.09 -7.16 3.77
CA ASN A 103 7.47 -7.97 2.72
C ASN A 103 7.98 -9.42 2.73
N GLY A 104 9.31 -9.59 2.88
CA GLY A 104 9.92 -10.90 2.77
C GLY A 104 10.24 -11.31 1.31
N LEU A 105 10.37 -12.61 1.07
CA LEU A 105 10.66 -13.18 -0.26
C LEU A 105 11.93 -12.63 -0.91
N GLY A 106 12.82 -11.99 -0.14
CA GLY A 106 14.09 -11.43 -0.59
C GLY A 106 14.01 -10.01 -1.14
N LEU A 107 12.88 -9.30 -1.01
CA LEU A 107 12.75 -7.90 -1.40
C LEU A 107 13.72 -7.03 -0.58
N GLU A 108 13.67 -7.13 0.73
CA GLU A 108 14.51 -6.35 1.64
C GLU A 108 15.82 -7.06 1.94
N THR A 109 16.83 -6.82 1.15
CA THR A 109 18.19 -7.39 1.32
C THR A 109 18.86 -6.95 2.62
N TRP A 110 18.36 -5.90 3.25
CA TRP A 110 18.87 -5.25 4.46
C TRP A 110 18.21 -5.69 5.78
N VAL A 111 17.26 -6.64 5.78
CA VAL A 111 16.56 -7.11 7.00
C VAL A 111 17.53 -7.64 8.06
N ASP A 112 18.60 -8.31 7.68
CA ASP A 112 19.60 -8.79 8.64
C ASP A 112 20.36 -7.64 9.31
N GLN A 113 20.55 -6.51 8.62
CA GLN A 113 21.08 -5.30 9.22
C GLN A 113 20.10 -4.72 10.24
N VAL A 114 18.80 -4.70 9.95
CA VAL A 114 17.75 -4.30 10.90
C VAL A 114 17.86 -5.14 12.17
N LYS A 115 17.86 -6.47 12.06
CA LYS A 115 17.98 -7.39 13.21
C LYS A 115 19.24 -7.12 14.05
N SER A 116 20.35 -6.82 13.37
CA SER A 116 21.63 -6.50 14.04
C SER A 116 21.59 -5.17 14.81
N VAL A 117 20.92 -4.15 14.27
CA VAL A 117 20.82 -2.81 14.91
C VAL A 117 19.88 -2.83 16.11
N ILE A 118 18.80 -3.59 16.03
CA ILE A 118 17.82 -3.69 17.10
C ILE A 118 18.41 -4.40 18.33
N GLY A 119 19.23 -5.44 18.12
CA GLY A 119 19.85 -6.20 19.21
C GLY A 119 18.82 -6.79 20.18
N ASP A 120 18.97 -6.51 21.48
CA ASP A 120 18.11 -7.04 22.55
C ASP A 120 16.83 -6.21 22.80
N LYS A 121 16.44 -5.30 21.90
CA LYS A 121 15.20 -4.54 22.06
C LYS A 121 13.97 -5.40 21.78
N GLU A 122 12.92 -5.15 22.54
CA GLU A 122 11.61 -5.78 22.36
C GLU A 122 10.87 -5.12 21.17
N LEU A 123 11.37 -5.33 19.94
CA LEU A 123 10.68 -4.97 18.71
C LEU A 123 10.19 -6.25 18.05
N ARG A 124 8.89 -6.33 17.78
CA ARG A 124 8.33 -7.45 17.03
C ARG A 124 8.70 -7.31 15.55
N ILE A 125 9.48 -8.27 15.01
CA ILE A 125 9.87 -8.29 13.59
C ILE A 125 9.10 -9.42 12.92
N VAL A 126 8.37 -9.10 11.84
CA VAL A 126 7.45 -10.01 11.16
C VAL A 126 7.72 -10.04 9.67
N ASP A 127 7.89 -11.23 9.13
CA ASP A 127 7.84 -11.52 7.70
C ASP A 127 6.38 -11.64 7.28
N SER A 128 5.86 -10.68 6.51
CA SER A 128 4.47 -10.71 6.09
C SER A 128 4.16 -11.80 5.07
N SER A 129 5.18 -12.35 4.40
CA SER A 129 5.02 -13.42 3.42
C SER A 129 4.91 -14.82 4.04
N GLU A 130 4.91 -14.97 5.35
CA GLU A 130 4.76 -16.29 5.97
C GLU A 130 3.45 -16.93 5.55
N GLY A 131 3.54 -18.14 4.95
CA GLY A 131 2.38 -18.87 4.42
C GLY A 131 1.94 -18.50 3.00
N VAL A 132 2.59 -17.55 2.34
CA VAL A 132 2.40 -17.22 0.92
C VAL A 132 2.81 -18.40 0.04
N GLU A 133 2.03 -18.71 -1.00
CA GLU A 133 2.41 -19.69 -2.01
C GLU A 133 3.49 -19.12 -2.93
N VAL A 134 4.75 -19.37 -2.57
CA VAL A 134 5.94 -18.76 -3.19
C VAL A 134 6.03 -19.06 -4.69
N ARG A 135 6.10 -18.00 -5.49
CA ARG A 135 6.37 -18.07 -6.93
C ARG A 135 7.86 -17.87 -7.20
N LYS A 136 8.34 -18.49 -8.27
CA LYS A 136 9.71 -18.31 -8.78
C LYS A 136 9.70 -18.05 -10.28
N GLU A 137 10.66 -17.26 -10.72
CA GLU A 137 11.03 -17.15 -12.14
C GLU A 137 12.41 -17.79 -12.32
N GLY A 138 12.42 -19.00 -12.89
CA GLY A 138 13.61 -19.86 -12.84
C GLY A 138 13.99 -20.24 -11.41
N GLU A 139 15.18 -19.88 -10.98
CA GLU A 139 15.66 -20.12 -9.60
C GLU A 139 15.42 -18.91 -8.67
N VAL A 140 14.97 -17.77 -9.21
CA VAL A 140 14.80 -16.54 -8.48
C VAL A 140 13.41 -16.48 -7.86
N ILE A 141 13.33 -16.16 -6.56
CA ILE A 141 12.07 -15.95 -5.86
C ILE A 141 11.48 -14.61 -6.31
N ASP A 142 10.19 -14.62 -6.63
CA ASP A 142 9.42 -13.44 -6.97
C ASP A 142 8.92 -12.76 -5.69
N PRO A 143 9.31 -11.52 -5.40
CA PRO A 143 8.91 -10.84 -4.17
C PRO A 143 7.53 -10.16 -4.25
N HIS A 144 6.92 -10.04 -5.43
CA HIS A 144 5.74 -9.22 -5.70
C HIS A 144 4.42 -9.88 -5.28
N SER A 145 4.39 -10.53 -4.11
CA SER A 145 3.22 -11.28 -3.62
C SER A 145 1.99 -10.37 -3.42
N TRP A 146 2.18 -9.11 -3.08
CA TRP A 146 1.07 -8.15 -2.91
C TRP A 146 0.27 -7.87 -4.18
N LEU A 147 0.77 -8.20 -5.38
CA LEU A 147 0.03 -8.09 -6.64
C LEU A 147 -0.92 -9.29 -6.89
N SER A 148 -0.97 -10.25 -5.99
CA SER A 148 -2.02 -11.27 -5.89
C SER A 148 -3.02 -10.87 -4.82
N LEU A 149 -4.31 -10.85 -5.16
CA LEU A 149 -5.36 -10.60 -4.16
C LEU A 149 -5.40 -11.68 -3.07
N LYS A 150 -5.04 -12.93 -3.42
CA LYS A 150 -4.99 -14.06 -2.47
C LYS A 150 -3.79 -13.99 -1.53
N GLU A 151 -2.62 -13.61 -2.05
CA GLU A 151 -1.44 -13.48 -1.20
C GLU A 151 -1.49 -12.21 -0.37
N ALA A 152 -2.14 -11.14 -0.87
CA ALA A 152 -2.45 -9.94 -0.09
C ALA A 152 -3.34 -10.25 1.11
N GLU A 153 -4.33 -11.15 0.96
CA GLU A 153 -5.12 -11.68 2.09
C GLU A 153 -4.22 -12.35 3.14
N LYS A 154 -3.25 -13.18 2.70
CA LYS A 154 -2.31 -13.84 3.61
C LYS A 154 -1.39 -12.84 4.31
N GLN A 155 -0.86 -11.85 3.59
CA GLN A 155 -0.04 -10.79 4.19
C GLN A 155 -0.85 -9.95 5.19
N ALA A 156 -2.09 -9.63 4.86
CA ALA A 156 -3.02 -8.93 5.74
C ALA A 156 -3.34 -9.75 7.01
N GLU A 157 -3.48 -11.08 6.91
CA GLU A 157 -3.64 -11.97 8.06
C GLU A 157 -2.46 -11.87 9.04
N ASN A 158 -1.22 -11.94 8.52
CA ASN A 158 -0.01 -11.81 9.32
C ASN A 158 0.11 -10.44 10.00
N ILE A 159 -0.33 -9.37 9.31
CA ILE A 159 -0.41 -8.02 9.87
C ILE A 159 -1.46 -7.96 11.00
N LYS A 160 -2.68 -8.47 10.77
CA LYS A 160 -3.75 -8.55 11.78
C LYS A 160 -3.30 -9.32 13.00
N ASP A 161 -2.66 -10.48 12.83
CA ASP A 161 -2.16 -11.31 13.95
C ASP A 161 -1.09 -10.55 14.74
N THR A 162 -0.22 -9.81 14.08
CA THR A 162 0.78 -8.95 14.73
C THR A 162 0.12 -7.85 15.57
N LEU A 163 -0.89 -7.15 15.02
CA LEU A 163 -1.63 -6.12 15.73
C LEU A 163 -2.34 -6.69 16.97
N VAL A 164 -2.98 -7.86 16.83
CA VAL A 164 -3.64 -8.56 17.95
C VAL A 164 -2.62 -8.97 19.03
N GLU A 165 -1.42 -9.42 18.66
CA GLU A 165 -0.38 -9.82 19.60
C GLU A 165 0.12 -8.64 20.46
N ILE A 166 0.27 -7.45 19.85
CA ILE A 166 0.84 -6.28 20.54
C ILE A 166 -0.21 -5.36 21.16
N ASP A 167 -1.49 -5.53 20.81
CA ASP A 167 -2.61 -4.73 21.30
C ASP A 167 -3.90 -5.57 21.41
N GLU A 168 -3.88 -6.54 22.33
CA GLU A 168 -4.97 -7.50 22.56
C GLU A 168 -6.31 -6.82 22.90
N ASP A 169 -6.28 -5.65 23.52
CA ASP A 169 -7.49 -4.89 23.90
C ASP A 169 -8.32 -4.46 22.69
N ASN A 170 -7.70 -4.29 21.53
CA ASN A 170 -8.36 -3.91 20.29
C ASN A 170 -8.55 -5.09 19.30
N LYS A 171 -8.36 -6.34 19.74
CA LYS A 171 -8.46 -7.55 18.92
C LYS A 171 -9.70 -7.59 18.04
N ALA A 172 -10.89 -7.44 18.63
CA ALA A 172 -12.15 -7.54 17.90
C ALA A 172 -12.27 -6.47 16.79
N TYR A 173 -11.70 -5.28 17.00
CA TYR A 173 -11.65 -4.21 16.01
C TYR A 173 -10.77 -4.57 14.81
N TYR A 174 -9.59 -5.15 15.07
CA TYR A 174 -8.68 -5.60 14.02
C TYR A 174 -9.24 -6.76 13.21
N GLU A 175 -9.89 -7.73 13.88
CA GLU A 175 -10.54 -8.87 13.24
C GLU A 175 -11.69 -8.41 12.34
N GLU A 176 -12.55 -7.49 12.79
CA GLU A 176 -13.65 -6.93 11.99
C GLU A 176 -13.15 -6.20 10.74
N ASN A 177 -12.11 -5.36 10.89
CA ASN A 177 -11.52 -4.63 9.76
C ASN A 177 -10.84 -5.57 8.77
N TYR A 178 -10.13 -6.59 9.26
CA TYR A 178 -9.53 -7.62 8.43
C TYR A 178 -10.58 -8.37 7.61
N ASP A 179 -11.66 -8.85 8.26
CA ASP A 179 -12.75 -9.56 7.59
C ASP A 179 -13.40 -8.68 6.50
N ALA A 180 -13.59 -7.39 6.78
CA ALA A 180 -14.11 -6.44 5.80
C ALA A 180 -13.16 -6.26 4.61
N PHE A 181 -11.86 -6.14 4.86
CA PHE A 181 -10.84 -6.01 3.81
C PHE A 181 -10.74 -7.26 2.94
N VAL A 182 -10.71 -8.45 3.56
CA VAL A 182 -10.74 -9.73 2.83
C VAL A 182 -11.97 -9.84 1.94
N GLY A 183 -13.15 -9.44 2.43
CA GLY A 183 -14.37 -9.41 1.63
C GLY A 183 -14.27 -8.50 0.40
N GLU A 184 -13.55 -7.36 0.48
CA GLU A 184 -13.26 -6.51 -0.67
C GLU A 184 -12.34 -7.21 -1.68
N LEU A 185 -11.29 -7.92 -1.21
CA LEU A 185 -10.34 -8.66 -2.06
C LEU A 185 -11.00 -9.82 -2.78
N GLU A 186 -11.76 -10.66 -2.06
CA GLU A 186 -12.50 -11.79 -2.62
C GLU A 186 -13.53 -11.34 -3.66
N SER A 187 -14.25 -10.25 -3.38
CA SER A 187 -15.22 -9.67 -4.30
C SER A 187 -14.55 -9.25 -5.61
N LEU A 188 -13.41 -8.55 -5.51
CA LEU A 188 -12.64 -8.11 -6.66
C LEU A 188 -12.07 -9.30 -7.45
N TYR A 189 -11.52 -10.30 -6.75
CA TYR A 189 -11.01 -11.52 -7.37
C TYR A 189 -12.10 -12.24 -8.17
N ASN A 190 -13.26 -12.47 -7.57
CA ASN A 190 -14.36 -13.21 -8.20
C ASN A 190 -14.92 -12.44 -9.41
N GLU A 191 -15.03 -11.11 -9.32
CA GLU A 191 -15.49 -10.28 -10.44
C GLU A 191 -14.60 -10.45 -11.68
N TYR A 192 -13.28 -10.41 -11.51
CA TYR A 192 -12.35 -10.47 -12.66
C TYR A 192 -12.00 -11.88 -13.07
N LYS A 193 -12.05 -12.87 -12.16
CA LYS A 193 -11.81 -14.27 -12.49
C LYS A 193 -12.74 -14.77 -13.59
N GLU A 194 -14.04 -14.48 -13.47
CA GLU A 194 -15.01 -14.85 -14.51
C GLU A 194 -14.73 -14.12 -15.83
N LYS A 195 -14.38 -12.83 -15.77
CA LYS A 195 -14.05 -12.04 -16.96
C LYS A 195 -12.84 -12.61 -17.69
N PHE A 196 -11.74 -12.88 -16.98
CA PHE A 196 -10.51 -13.39 -17.57
C PHE A 196 -10.64 -14.84 -18.06
N ASP A 197 -11.39 -15.70 -17.37
CA ASP A 197 -11.59 -17.09 -17.79
C ASP A 197 -12.21 -17.19 -19.20
N ASN A 198 -13.04 -16.22 -19.56
CA ASN A 198 -13.74 -16.17 -20.84
C ASN A 198 -12.90 -15.55 -21.99
N LEU A 199 -11.70 -15.04 -21.73
CA LEU A 199 -10.84 -14.47 -22.78
C LEU A 199 -10.08 -15.56 -23.53
N SER A 200 -9.90 -15.37 -24.83
CA SER A 200 -9.08 -16.21 -25.70
C SER A 200 -7.60 -15.86 -25.63
N THR A 201 -7.28 -14.60 -25.51
CA THR A 201 -5.90 -14.10 -25.31
C THR A 201 -5.60 -13.92 -23.83
N LYS A 202 -4.36 -14.25 -23.46
CA LYS A 202 -3.89 -14.24 -22.06
C LYS A 202 -2.57 -13.47 -21.89
N ASP A 203 -1.96 -13.06 -23.00
CA ASP A 203 -0.62 -12.48 -23.01
C ASP A 203 -0.67 -10.96 -22.97
N PHE A 204 0.11 -10.34 -22.06
CA PHE A 204 0.32 -8.90 -22.01
C PHE A 204 1.79 -8.56 -21.70
N VAL A 205 2.18 -7.32 -21.97
CA VAL A 205 3.58 -6.87 -21.87
C VAL A 205 3.70 -5.70 -20.92
N THR A 206 4.67 -5.78 -20.01
CA THR A 206 4.97 -4.77 -18.98
C THR A 206 6.42 -4.30 -19.03
N GLY A 207 6.75 -3.28 -18.25
CA GLY A 207 8.13 -2.82 -18.05
C GLY A 207 8.96 -3.88 -17.34
N HIS A 208 8.65 -4.22 -16.08
CA HIS A 208 9.36 -5.29 -15.38
C HIS A 208 8.44 -6.46 -15.00
N ALA A 209 9.01 -7.55 -14.48
CA ALA A 209 8.32 -8.82 -14.28
C ALA A 209 7.54 -8.90 -12.95
N ALA A 210 6.85 -7.84 -12.51
CA ALA A 210 6.17 -7.80 -11.21
C ALA A 210 4.88 -8.62 -11.14
N PHE A 211 4.17 -8.83 -12.24
CA PHE A 211 2.78 -9.30 -12.24
C PHE A 211 2.62 -10.82 -12.25
N GLY A 212 3.67 -11.56 -11.91
CA GLY A 212 3.68 -13.02 -11.97
C GLY A 212 2.65 -13.70 -11.06
N TYR A 213 2.45 -13.21 -9.84
CA TYR A 213 1.42 -13.72 -8.92
C TYR A 213 0.00 -13.42 -9.43
N LEU A 214 -0.25 -12.21 -9.92
CA LEU A 214 -1.52 -11.86 -10.57
C LEU A 214 -1.80 -12.78 -11.76
N CYS A 215 -0.80 -13.03 -12.60
CA CYS A 215 -0.92 -13.93 -13.73
C CYS A 215 -1.30 -15.35 -13.31
N ARG A 216 -0.66 -15.88 -12.27
CA ARG A 216 -1.01 -17.19 -11.70
C ARG A 216 -2.48 -17.25 -11.30
N ASP A 217 -2.97 -16.24 -10.59
CA ASP A 217 -4.32 -16.23 -10.03
C ASP A 217 -5.41 -16.15 -11.09
N PHE A 218 -5.16 -15.40 -12.14
CA PHE A 218 -6.13 -15.16 -13.22
C PHE A 218 -5.89 -15.99 -14.49
N GLY A 219 -4.86 -16.83 -14.51
CA GLY A 219 -4.52 -17.66 -15.68
C GLY A 219 -4.01 -16.84 -16.87
N LEU A 220 -3.32 -15.73 -16.58
CA LEU A 220 -2.71 -14.83 -17.55
C LEU A 220 -1.23 -15.15 -17.77
N GLN A 221 -0.61 -14.52 -18.77
CA GLN A 221 0.80 -14.64 -19.07
C GLN A 221 1.41 -13.26 -19.29
N GLN A 222 2.38 -12.91 -18.44
CA GLN A 222 3.18 -11.70 -18.58
C GLN A 222 4.44 -11.97 -19.41
N LYS A 223 4.78 -11.01 -20.27
CA LYS A 223 6.13 -10.80 -20.79
C LYS A 223 6.59 -9.43 -20.33
N SER A 224 7.87 -9.32 -19.97
CA SER A 224 8.43 -8.07 -19.47
C SER A 224 9.68 -7.66 -20.24
N ILE A 225 9.98 -6.37 -20.19
CA ILE A 225 11.19 -5.78 -20.76
C ILE A 225 12.36 -6.05 -19.82
N GLU A 226 12.16 -5.88 -18.52
CA GLU A 226 13.13 -6.03 -17.43
C GLU A 226 12.79 -7.23 -16.55
N ASN A 227 13.74 -7.66 -15.72
CA ASN A 227 13.61 -8.80 -14.81
C ASN A 227 12.72 -8.47 -13.59
N LEU A 228 12.66 -9.39 -12.60
CA LEU A 228 11.90 -9.24 -11.36
C LEU A 228 12.32 -8.03 -10.49
N PHE A 229 13.54 -7.54 -10.62
CA PHE A 229 14.09 -6.47 -9.79
C PHE A 229 14.19 -5.14 -10.54
N ALA A 230 13.57 -5.03 -11.71
CA ALA A 230 13.68 -3.88 -12.59
C ALA A 230 15.15 -3.48 -12.90
N GLU A 231 16.07 -4.44 -12.81
CA GLU A 231 17.50 -4.22 -12.95
C GLU A 231 17.99 -4.51 -14.39
N GLY A 232 18.81 -3.61 -14.88
CA GLY A 232 19.57 -3.75 -16.11
C GLY A 232 18.76 -3.42 -17.35
N GLU A 233 19.41 -2.76 -18.31
CA GLU A 233 18.82 -2.55 -19.63
C GLU A 233 18.73 -3.87 -20.40
N PRO A 234 17.60 -4.15 -21.08
CA PRO A 234 17.46 -5.35 -21.89
C PRO A 234 18.51 -5.37 -23.01
N THR A 235 19.09 -6.53 -23.24
CA THR A 235 20.02 -6.71 -24.35
C THR A 235 19.31 -6.54 -25.69
N PRO A 236 20.01 -6.16 -26.77
CA PRO A 236 19.41 -6.07 -28.11
C PRO A 236 18.70 -7.36 -28.54
N LYS A 237 19.24 -8.52 -28.16
CA LYS A 237 18.63 -9.82 -28.45
C LYS A 237 17.30 -10.04 -27.70
N GLN A 238 17.21 -9.65 -26.42
CA GLN A 238 15.98 -9.72 -25.65
C GLN A 238 14.91 -8.80 -26.23
N LEU A 239 15.26 -7.57 -26.59
CA LEU A 239 14.35 -6.65 -27.28
C LEU A 239 13.85 -7.21 -28.63
N GLU A 240 14.75 -7.79 -29.45
CA GLU A 240 14.34 -8.43 -30.71
C GLU A 240 13.35 -9.57 -30.48
N GLN A 241 13.59 -10.41 -29.46
CA GLN A 241 12.70 -11.49 -29.08
C GLN A 241 11.34 -10.97 -28.63
N LEU A 242 11.33 -9.90 -27.84
CA LEU A 242 10.10 -9.29 -27.35
C LEU A 242 9.30 -8.61 -28.47
N VAL A 243 9.97 -7.92 -29.41
CA VAL A 243 9.37 -7.38 -30.63
C VAL A 243 8.72 -8.48 -31.47
N THR A 244 9.42 -9.58 -31.64
CA THR A 244 8.92 -10.76 -32.38
C THR A 244 7.68 -11.31 -31.69
N PHE A 245 7.73 -11.53 -30.37
CA PHE A 245 6.60 -11.98 -29.57
C PHE A 245 5.38 -11.05 -29.71
N CYS A 246 5.58 -9.75 -29.58
CA CYS A 246 4.51 -8.77 -29.71
C CYS A 246 3.82 -8.82 -31.07
N LYS A 247 4.62 -8.96 -32.14
CA LYS A 247 4.10 -9.04 -33.51
C LYS A 247 3.35 -10.36 -33.77
N GLU A 248 3.87 -11.50 -33.28
CA GLU A 248 3.26 -12.82 -33.44
C GLU A 248 1.95 -12.97 -32.67
N ASN A 249 1.83 -12.33 -31.50
CA ASN A 249 0.66 -12.36 -30.62
C ASN A 249 -0.23 -11.15 -30.77
N ASN A 250 0.00 -10.29 -31.77
CA ASN A 250 -0.81 -9.09 -32.05
C ASN A 250 -0.99 -8.18 -30.84
N ILE A 251 0.06 -8.03 -29.99
CA ILE A 251 0.02 -7.17 -28.81
C ILE A 251 -0.24 -5.72 -29.23
N LYS A 252 -1.27 -5.11 -28.65
CA LYS A 252 -1.70 -3.72 -28.94
C LYS A 252 -1.38 -2.75 -27.81
N THR A 253 -1.04 -3.26 -26.65
CA THR A 253 -0.73 -2.46 -25.46
C THR A 253 0.57 -2.92 -24.82
N VAL A 254 1.46 -1.97 -24.52
CA VAL A 254 2.61 -2.15 -23.65
C VAL A 254 2.35 -1.38 -22.36
N PHE A 255 2.32 -2.07 -21.25
CA PHE A 255 2.14 -1.41 -19.96
C PHE A 255 3.45 -0.81 -19.45
N SER A 256 3.36 0.37 -18.85
CA SER A 256 4.51 1.07 -18.27
C SER A 256 4.23 1.44 -16.83
N GLU A 257 5.15 1.13 -15.93
CA GLU A 257 5.09 1.43 -14.52
C GLU A 257 5.54 2.86 -14.22
N SER A 258 5.06 3.43 -13.11
CA SER A 258 5.34 4.83 -12.73
C SER A 258 6.78 5.04 -12.25
N LEU A 259 7.38 4.05 -11.59
CA LEU A 259 8.74 4.12 -11.05
C LEU A 259 9.82 3.74 -12.08
N ALA A 260 9.43 3.09 -13.19
CA ALA A 260 10.33 2.71 -14.28
C ALA A 260 10.49 3.82 -15.30
N SER A 261 11.58 3.77 -16.09
CA SER A 261 11.75 4.68 -17.21
C SER A 261 10.79 4.35 -18.35
N PRO A 262 9.86 5.22 -18.74
CA PRO A 262 8.89 4.93 -19.81
C PRO A 262 9.54 4.78 -21.18
N LYS A 263 10.79 5.23 -21.35
CA LYS A 263 11.48 5.32 -22.62
C LYS A 263 11.62 3.98 -23.37
N VAL A 264 11.85 2.90 -22.66
CA VAL A 264 12.03 1.57 -23.25
C VAL A 264 10.67 1.01 -23.66
N SER A 265 9.65 1.16 -22.82
CA SER A 265 8.25 0.80 -23.13
C SER A 265 7.73 1.59 -24.35
N GLU A 266 7.97 2.89 -24.43
CA GLU A 266 7.62 3.74 -25.57
C GLU A 266 8.34 3.29 -26.85
N THR A 267 9.61 2.91 -26.77
CA THR A 267 10.37 2.43 -27.93
C THR A 267 9.82 1.11 -28.44
N LEU A 268 9.55 0.16 -27.54
CA LEU A 268 8.95 -1.12 -27.89
C LEU A 268 7.57 -0.91 -28.52
N ALA A 269 6.69 -0.16 -27.86
CA ALA A 269 5.35 0.13 -28.36
C ALA A 269 5.36 0.72 -29.78
N LYS A 270 6.24 1.71 -30.02
CA LYS A 270 6.42 2.32 -31.34
C LYS A 270 6.88 1.30 -32.39
N GLU A 271 7.81 0.40 -32.06
CA GLU A 271 8.34 -0.61 -32.98
C GLU A 271 7.29 -1.66 -33.39
N VAL A 272 6.35 -1.96 -32.48
CA VAL A 272 5.31 -2.98 -32.72
C VAL A 272 3.95 -2.37 -33.10
N GLY A 273 3.82 -1.06 -33.07
CA GLY A 273 2.57 -0.34 -33.37
C GLY A 273 1.52 -0.48 -32.27
N ALA A 274 1.97 -0.57 -31.01
CA ALA A 274 1.14 -0.64 -29.82
C ALA A 274 1.02 0.75 -29.16
N GLU A 275 0.05 0.90 -28.24
CA GLU A 275 -0.05 2.03 -27.34
C GLU A 275 0.66 1.76 -26.02
N VAL A 276 1.04 2.81 -25.28
CA VAL A 276 1.56 2.69 -23.91
C VAL A 276 0.45 3.07 -22.94
N VAL A 277 0.18 2.18 -21.98
CA VAL A 277 -0.84 2.39 -20.94
C VAL A 277 -0.19 2.26 -19.56
N PRO A 278 -0.48 3.14 -18.61
CA PRO A 278 0.02 2.99 -17.24
C PRO A 278 -0.50 1.71 -16.58
N ILE A 279 0.36 1.07 -15.76
CA ILE A 279 -0.01 0.01 -14.82
C ILE A 279 0.68 0.28 -13.48
N LEU A 280 0.03 -0.07 -12.38
CA LEU A 280 0.48 0.27 -11.04
C LEU A 280 1.13 -0.95 -10.39
N THR A 281 2.39 -0.82 -9.97
CA THR A 281 3.08 -1.86 -9.18
C THR A 281 2.73 -1.81 -7.70
N LEU A 282 2.12 -0.72 -7.25
CA LEU A 282 1.79 -0.43 -5.85
C LEU A 282 3.01 -0.40 -4.92
N GLU A 283 4.20 -0.25 -5.45
CA GLU A 283 5.44 -0.10 -4.69
C GLU A 283 5.55 1.25 -4.00
N SER A 284 4.70 2.19 -4.39
CA SER A 284 4.57 3.54 -3.85
C SER A 284 3.10 3.96 -3.79
N ASN A 285 2.81 5.11 -3.19
CA ASN A 285 1.50 5.74 -3.31
C ASN A 285 1.31 6.26 -4.73
N GLU A 286 0.64 5.48 -5.56
CA GLU A 286 0.41 5.79 -6.96
C GLU A 286 -1.00 6.35 -7.16
N ASP A 287 -1.08 7.60 -7.64
CA ASP A 287 -2.35 8.29 -7.96
C ASP A 287 -3.33 8.45 -6.76
N ASP A 288 -2.84 8.46 -5.52
CA ASP A 288 -3.67 8.54 -4.30
C ASP A 288 -4.79 7.49 -4.25
N LYS A 289 -4.57 6.33 -4.87
CA LYS A 289 -5.52 5.20 -4.85
C LYS A 289 -5.25 4.29 -3.66
N SER A 290 -6.32 3.82 -3.03
CA SER A 290 -6.20 2.69 -2.11
C SER A 290 -5.76 1.42 -2.85
N TYR A 291 -5.23 0.45 -2.12
CA TYR A 291 -4.80 -0.83 -2.69
C TYR A 291 -5.89 -1.49 -3.56
N VAL A 292 -7.13 -1.55 -3.07
CA VAL A 292 -8.24 -2.18 -3.82
C VAL A 292 -8.60 -1.41 -5.09
N GLU A 293 -8.56 -0.06 -5.03
CA GLU A 293 -8.81 0.79 -6.21
C GLU A 293 -7.70 0.65 -7.26
N ALA A 294 -6.44 0.58 -6.82
CA ALA A 294 -5.30 0.38 -7.71
C ALA A 294 -5.30 -1.01 -8.35
N MET A 295 -5.57 -2.07 -7.58
CA MET A 295 -5.73 -3.42 -8.12
C MET A 295 -6.91 -3.52 -9.09
N ARG A 296 -8.05 -2.88 -8.79
CA ARG A 296 -9.18 -2.79 -9.73
C ARG A 296 -8.79 -2.10 -11.02
N TYR A 297 -8.08 -0.99 -10.95
CA TYR A 297 -7.56 -0.27 -12.10
C TYR A 297 -6.68 -1.19 -12.98
N ASN A 298 -5.71 -1.88 -12.38
CA ASN A 298 -4.84 -2.80 -13.09
C ASN A 298 -5.63 -3.92 -13.80
N LEU A 299 -6.53 -4.57 -13.08
CA LEU A 299 -7.35 -5.65 -13.63
C LEU A 299 -8.26 -5.15 -14.78
N GLU A 300 -8.79 -3.93 -14.65
CA GLU A 300 -9.62 -3.31 -15.69
C GLU A 300 -8.80 -2.99 -16.94
N GLU A 301 -7.62 -2.39 -16.80
CA GLU A 301 -6.77 -2.05 -17.95
C GLU A 301 -6.22 -3.31 -18.65
N ILE A 302 -5.80 -4.34 -17.89
CA ILE A 302 -5.41 -5.63 -18.47
C ILE A 302 -6.60 -6.28 -19.20
N TYR A 303 -7.80 -6.27 -18.61
CA TYR A 303 -8.99 -6.82 -19.25
C TYR A 303 -9.35 -6.08 -20.53
N LYS A 304 -9.31 -4.74 -20.54
CA LYS A 304 -9.54 -3.93 -21.74
C LYS A 304 -8.53 -4.27 -22.84
N CYS A 305 -7.24 -4.37 -22.48
CA CYS A 305 -6.20 -4.76 -23.42
C CYS A 305 -6.49 -6.11 -24.07
N LEU A 306 -6.80 -7.13 -23.28
CA LEU A 306 -6.98 -8.51 -23.73
C LEU A 306 -8.34 -8.76 -24.41
N SER A 307 -9.33 -7.90 -24.22
CA SER A 307 -10.67 -8.01 -24.81
C SER A 307 -10.85 -7.26 -26.15
N GLN A 308 -9.82 -6.54 -26.61
CA GLN A 308 -9.85 -5.78 -27.88
C GLN A 308 -9.44 -6.67 -29.07
N GLU A 309 -10.10 -7.81 -29.28
CA GLU A 309 -9.91 -8.64 -30.47
C GLU A 309 -10.73 -8.20 -31.67
#